data_93e62876781c2481073e833d096a85e4
#
_entry.id   93e62876781c2481073e833d096a85e4
#
_cell.length_a   1.000
_cell.length_b   1.000
_cell.length_c   1.000
_cell.angle_alpha   90.00
_cell.angle_beta   90.00
_cell.angle_gamma   90.00
#
_symmetry.space_group_name_H-M   'P 1'
#
loop_
_entity.id
_entity.type
_entity.pdbx_description
1 polymer ?
#
loop_
_entity_poly.entity_id
_entity_poly.type
_entity_poly.pdbx_seq_one_letter_code
_entity_poly.pdbx_strand_id
1 'polypeptide(L)'
;KKYEEQQKMIAETKDFIERFKGTYSKTFQVQSRVKMLEKLELIEVDEEDTSRLRLKFPPSPRSGAYPVQMSDVAMSFDNKQIFSGVNLTVERGDKIAFVGRNGEGKSTLVKCIMGKLQNEGKLELGHNVQIGYFAQNQASLFDGELTVFQTIDDVAKGEIRNKIRDLLG
;
A
#
# COMPACT_ATOMS: atom_id res chain seq x y z
N LYS A 1 3.65 24.64 -6.57
CA LYS A 1 3.35 25.73 -7.53
C LYS A 1 3.68 27.11 -6.95
N LYS A 2 3.02 27.61 -5.87
CA LYS A 2 3.34 28.91 -5.25
C LYS A 2 4.80 29.00 -4.75
N TYR A 3 5.32 27.95 -4.16
CA TYR A 3 6.72 27.87 -3.71
C TYR A 3 7.70 27.97 -4.89
N GLU A 4 7.47 27.21 -5.96
CA GLU A 4 8.31 27.24 -7.17
C GLU A 4 8.30 28.62 -7.84
N GLU A 5 7.12 29.26 -7.91
CA GLU A 5 6.98 30.63 -8.41
C GLU A 5 7.75 31.63 -7.55
N GLN A 6 7.71 31.48 -6.22
CA GLN A 6 8.48 32.32 -5.31
C GLN A 6 9.99 32.10 -5.48
N GLN A 7 10.46 30.84 -5.57
CA GLN A 7 11.89 30.53 -5.77
C GLN A 7 12.39 31.11 -7.09
N LYS A 8 11.61 31.00 -8.16
CA LYS A 8 11.94 31.58 -9.46
C LYS A 8 12.08 33.10 -9.39
N MET A 9 11.14 33.78 -8.74
CA MET A 9 11.19 35.22 -8.53
C MET A 9 12.40 35.66 -7.71
N ILE A 10 12.74 34.90 -6.65
CA ILE A 10 13.92 35.16 -5.83
C ILE A 10 15.20 35.02 -6.67
N ALA A 11 15.31 33.96 -7.48
CA ALA A 11 16.47 33.71 -8.35
C ALA A 11 16.64 34.82 -9.39
N GLU A 12 15.58 35.21 -10.08
CA GLU A 12 15.59 36.31 -11.08
C GLU A 12 15.95 37.66 -10.43
N THR A 13 15.46 37.89 -9.22
CA THR A 13 15.77 39.13 -8.48
C THR A 13 17.22 39.18 -8.04
N LYS A 14 17.77 38.06 -7.55
CA LYS A 14 19.20 37.94 -7.17
C LYS A 14 20.11 38.13 -8.38
N ASP A 15 19.79 37.49 -9.52
CA ASP A 15 20.55 37.65 -10.77
C ASP A 15 20.58 39.12 -11.25
N PHE A 16 19.41 39.80 -11.16
CA PHE A 16 19.35 41.23 -11.47
C PHE A 16 20.24 42.05 -10.56
N ILE A 17 20.19 41.80 -9.25
CA ILE A 17 21.03 42.53 -8.25
C ILE A 17 22.51 42.31 -8.57
N GLU A 18 22.93 41.09 -8.83
CA GLU A 18 24.34 40.76 -9.09
C GLU A 18 24.85 41.38 -10.39
N ARG A 19 24.04 41.32 -11.47
CA ARG A 19 24.36 41.88 -12.79
C ARG A 19 24.53 43.41 -12.77
N PHE A 20 23.76 44.12 -11.94
CA PHE A 20 23.76 45.57 -11.92
C PHE A 20 24.39 46.17 -10.65
N LYS A 21 24.99 45.34 -9.78
CA LYS A 21 25.73 45.75 -8.60
C LYS A 21 26.94 46.62 -9.05
N GLY A 22 26.94 47.88 -8.63
CA GLY A 22 27.97 48.84 -8.98
C GLY A 22 27.66 49.75 -10.19
N THR A 23 26.53 49.53 -10.86
CA THR A 23 26.11 50.42 -11.96
C THR A 23 25.39 51.65 -11.41
N TYR A 24 26.01 52.83 -11.50
CA TYR A 24 25.49 54.07 -10.91
C TYR A 24 24.02 54.38 -11.31
N SER A 25 23.69 54.24 -12.58
CA SER A 25 22.36 54.52 -13.11
C SER A 25 21.28 53.53 -12.62
N LYS A 26 21.65 52.36 -12.05
CA LYS A 26 20.77 51.32 -11.56
C LYS A 26 20.74 51.18 -10.03
N THR A 27 21.51 51.98 -9.31
CA THR A 27 21.69 51.90 -7.85
C THR A 27 20.33 51.90 -7.12
N PHE A 28 19.41 52.78 -7.48
CA PHE A 28 18.11 52.87 -6.87
C PHE A 28 17.26 51.61 -7.10
N GLN A 29 17.29 51.08 -8.32
CA GLN A 29 16.55 49.84 -8.66
C GLN A 29 17.12 48.61 -7.93
N VAL A 30 18.43 48.51 -7.77
CA VAL A 30 19.11 47.46 -7.01
C VAL A 30 18.72 47.54 -5.55
N GLN A 31 18.79 48.70 -4.93
CA GLN A 31 18.41 48.89 -3.52
C GLN A 31 16.94 48.57 -3.28
N SER A 32 16.04 48.95 -4.18
CA SER A 32 14.61 48.60 -4.10
C SER A 32 14.40 47.10 -4.11
N ARG A 33 15.11 46.37 -4.96
CA ARG A 33 14.99 44.91 -5.06
C ARG A 33 15.61 44.17 -3.87
N VAL A 34 16.71 44.70 -3.31
CA VAL A 34 17.27 44.19 -2.06
C VAL A 34 16.25 44.29 -0.93
N LYS A 35 15.65 45.51 -0.73
CA LYS A 35 14.62 45.70 0.28
C LYS A 35 13.37 44.83 0.06
N MET A 36 13.04 44.51 -1.20
CA MET A 36 11.94 43.62 -1.50
C MET A 36 12.26 42.18 -1.06
N LEU A 37 13.48 41.71 -1.30
CA LEU A 37 13.91 40.38 -0.83
C LEU A 37 13.98 40.28 0.69
N GLU A 38 14.44 41.34 1.38
CA GLU A 38 14.49 41.38 2.85
C GLU A 38 13.11 41.35 3.52
N LYS A 39 12.08 41.85 2.86
CA LYS A 39 10.70 41.86 3.35
C LYS A 39 9.89 40.64 2.89
N LEU A 40 10.46 39.76 2.06
CA LEU A 40 9.75 38.63 1.53
C LEU A 40 9.61 37.53 2.60
N GLU A 41 8.38 37.20 2.95
CA GLU A 41 8.10 36.01 3.74
C GLU A 41 8.37 34.75 2.89
N LEU A 42 9.33 33.96 3.31
CA LEU A 42 9.67 32.73 2.63
C LEU A 42 8.57 31.69 2.89
N ILE A 43 8.09 31.07 1.82
CA ILE A 43 7.18 29.94 1.95
C ILE A 43 8.04 28.76 2.39
N GLU A 44 7.88 28.33 3.63
CA GLU A 44 8.47 27.09 4.11
C GLU A 44 7.65 25.93 3.55
N VAL A 45 8.32 25.01 2.87
CA VAL A 45 7.73 23.75 2.43
C VAL A 45 8.41 22.69 3.29
N ASP A 46 7.62 21.91 4.01
CA ASP A 46 8.13 20.75 4.71
C ASP A 46 8.87 19.86 3.69
N GLU A 47 10.10 19.49 4.00
CA GLU A 47 10.85 18.56 3.17
C GLU A 47 10.03 17.26 3.08
N GLU A 48 9.74 16.81 1.85
CA GLU A 48 9.11 15.50 1.66
C GLU A 48 9.98 14.44 2.33
N ASP A 49 9.42 13.75 3.32
CA ASP A 49 10.08 12.61 3.94
C ASP A 49 10.24 11.50 2.89
N THR A 50 11.42 11.46 2.28
CA THR A 50 11.81 10.44 1.31
C THR A 50 12.32 9.17 2.01
N SER A 51 12.23 9.07 3.32
CA SER A 51 12.63 7.90 4.07
C SER A 51 11.81 6.69 3.59
N ARG A 52 12.50 5.61 3.22
CA ARG A 52 11.85 4.39 2.77
C ARG A 52 11.74 3.42 3.93
N LEU A 53 10.52 3.04 4.26
CA LEU A 53 10.28 1.98 5.22
C LEU A 53 10.93 0.67 4.72
N ARG A 54 11.90 0.15 5.47
CA ARG A 54 12.54 -1.15 5.21
C ARG A 54 11.90 -2.22 6.09
N LEU A 55 10.75 -2.73 5.64
CA LEU A 55 10.08 -3.82 6.33
C LEU A 55 10.67 -5.16 5.89
N LYS A 56 11.17 -5.96 6.86
CA LYS A 56 11.60 -7.34 6.64
C LYS A 56 10.60 -8.25 7.33
N PHE A 57 9.91 -9.07 6.53
CA PHE A 57 9.07 -10.13 7.08
C PHE A 57 9.93 -11.32 7.51
N PRO A 58 9.64 -11.95 8.65
CA PRO A 58 10.31 -13.19 9.03
C PRO A 58 10.02 -14.27 7.98
N PRO A 59 10.96 -15.19 7.73
CA PRO A 59 10.73 -16.28 6.80
C PRO A 59 9.57 -17.16 7.30
N SER A 60 8.61 -17.43 6.41
CA SER A 60 7.53 -18.37 6.70
C SER A 60 8.05 -19.82 6.64
N PRO A 61 7.49 -20.73 7.43
CA PRO A 61 7.77 -22.15 7.28
C PRO A 61 7.52 -22.60 5.84
N ARG A 62 8.39 -23.48 5.32
CA ARG A 62 8.24 -23.97 3.96
C ARG A 62 7.02 -24.87 3.85
N SER A 63 6.08 -24.54 2.97
CA SER A 63 4.91 -25.36 2.66
C SER A 63 5.28 -26.67 1.96
N GLY A 64 4.38 -27.64 1.96
CA GLY A 64 4.47 -28.83 1.11
C GLY A 64 4.56 -28.51 -0.38
N ALA A 65 4.75 -29.52 -1.23
CA ALA A 65 4.83 -29.36 -2.67
C ALA A 65 3.50 -28.89 -3.28
N TYR A 66 2.39 -29.33 -2.72
CA TYR A 66 1.04 -29.05 -3.15
C TYR A 66 0.27 -28.28 -2.08
N PRO A 67 0.30 -26.95 -2.09
CA PRO A 67 -0.38 -26.13 -1.10
C PRO A 67 -1.91 -26.28 -1.10
N VAL A 68 -2.51 -26.49 -2.24
CA VAL A 68 -3.96 -26.68 -2.38
C VAL A 68 -4.23 -27.80 -3.36
N GLN A 69 -5.09 -28.73 -2.99
CA GLN A 69 -5.59 -29.79 -3.84
C GLN A 69 -7.11 -29.82 -3.80
N MET A 70 -7.73 -29.82 -4.95
CA MET A 70 -9.18 -29.90 -5.12
C MET A 70 -9.53 -31.04 -6.05
N SER A 71 -10.52 -31.83 -5.65
CA SER A 71 -11.05 -32.93 -6.44
C SER A 71 -12.56 -32.91 -6.36
N ASP A 72 -13.19 -32.70 -7.52
CA ASP A 72 -14.63 -32.65 -7.69
C ASP A 72 -15.33 -31.67 -6.72
N VAL A 73 -14.71 -30.50 -6.52
CA VAL A 73 -15.25 -29.52 -5.61
C VAL A 73 -16.45 -28.81 -6.21
N ALA A 74 -17.54 -28.77 -5.44
CA ALA A 74 -18.78 -28.09 -5.81
C ALA A 74 -19.25 -27.19 -4.67
N MET A 75 -20.04 -26.18 -5.02
CA MET A 75 -20.65 -25.26 -4.07
C MET A 75 -22.03 -24.83 -4.55
N SER A 76 -23.00 -24.90 -3.63
CA SER A 76 -24.36 -24.44 -3.85
C SER A 76 -24.81 -23.59 -2.65
N PHE A 77 -25.63 -22.57 -2.91
CA PHE A 77 -26.34 -21.82 -1.89
C PHE A 77 -27.84 -22.10 -2.08
N ASP A 78 -28.49 -22.62 -1.03
CA ASP A 78 -29.87 -23.09 -1.09
C ASP A 78 -30.08 -24.03 -2.27
N ASN A 79 -30.83 -23.61 -3.29
CA ASN A 79 -31.11 -24.39 -4.50
C ASN A 79 -30.34 -23.89 -5.73
N LYS A 80 -29.37 -22.96 -5.55
CA LYS A 80 -28.59 -22.41 -6.66
C LYS A 80 -27.16 -22.94 -6.63
N GLN A 81 -26.84 -23.75 -7.62
CA GLN A 81 -25.44 -24.18 -7.85
C GLN A 81 -24.59 -23.00 -8.34
N ILE A 82 -23.47 -22.78 -7.68
CA ILE A 82 -22.51 -21.72 -8.03
C ILE A 82 -21.44 -22.28 -8.95
N PHE A 83 -20.84 -23.40 -8.60
CA PHE A 83 -19.91 -24.15 -9.42
C PHE A 83 -19.92 -25.62 -9.02
N SER A 84 -19.44 -26.47 -9.92
CA SER A 84 -19.30 -27.92 -9.67
C SER A 84 -18.16 -28.52 -10.46
N GLY A 85 -17.66 -29.65 -10.00
CA GLY A 85 -16.64 -30.42 -10.71
C GLY A 85 -15.29 -29.72 -10.80
N VAL A 86 -14.94 -28.85 -9.83
CA VAL A 86 -13.67 -28.13 -9.85
C VAL A 86 -12.56 -29.06 -9.41
N ASN A 87 -11.62 -29.29 -10.32
CA ASN A 87 -10.40 -30.06 -10.08
C ASN A 87 -9.20 -29.13 -10.29
N LEU A 88 -8.38 -28.92 -9.25
CA LEU A 88 -7.22 -28.05 -9.30
C LEU A 88 -6.17 -28.55 -8.33
N THR A 89 -4.95 -28.65 -8.79
CA THR A 89 -3.77 -28.85 -7.95
C THR A 89 -2.85 -27.67 -8.11
N VAL A 90 -2.58 -27.00 -6.98
CA VAL A 90 -1.66 -25.85 -6.92
C VAL A 90 -0.31 -26.36 -6.46
N GLU A 91 0.73 -26.05 -7.21
CA GLU A 91 2.12 -26.36 -6.83
C GLU A 91 2.73 -25.16 -6.10
N ARG A 92 3.73 -25.46 -5.27
CA ARG A 92 4.44 -24.40 -4.56
C ARG A 92 5.17 -23.49 -5.54
N GLY A 93 4.88 -22.19 -5.51
CA GLY A 93 5.44 -21.18 -6.40
C GLY A 93 4.51 -20.78 -7.53
N ASP A 94 3.39 -21.50 -7.72
CA ASP A 94 2.41 -21.15 -8.72
C ASP A 94 1.79 -19.78 -8.46
N LYS A 95 1.45 -19.12 -9.56
CA LYS A 95 0.66 -17.89 -9.61
C LYS A 95 -0.59 -18.15 -10.41
N ILE A 96 -1.72 -18.29 -9.74
CA ILE A 96 -2.99 -18.68 -10.36
C ILE A 96 -3.94 -17.48 -10.40
N ALA A 97 -4.57 -17.25 -11.54
CA ALA A 97 -5.62 -16.25 -11.70
C ALA A 97 -6.95 -16.93 -12.03
N PHE A 98 -7.98 -16.60 -11.25
CA PHE A 98 -9.36 -16.99 -11.55
C PHE A 98 -10.01 -15.92 -12.43
N VAL A 99 -10.30 -16.28 -13.68
CA VAL A 99 -10.90 -15.38 -14.68
C VAL A 99 -12.33 -15.85 -14.98
N GLY A 100 -13.24 -14.90 -15.12
CA GLY A 100 -14.64 -15.17 -15.41
C GLY A 100 -15.52 -13.94 -15.14
N ARG A 101 -16.78 -14.00 -15.54
CA ARG A 101 -17.75 -12.90 -15.34
C ARG A 101 -18.07 -12.67 -13.85
N ASN A 102 -18.66 -11.53 -13.55
CA ASN A 102 -19.11 -11.25 -12.19
C ASN A 102 -20.25 -12.22 -11.80
N GLY A 103 -20.18 -12.76 -10.57
CA GLY A 103 -21.15 -13.71 -10.07
C GLY A 103 -20.86 -15.20 -10.38
N GLU A 104 -19.80 -15.52 -11.14
CA GLU A 104 -19.44 -16.92 -11.47
C GLU A 104 -18.74 -17.69 -10.31
N GLY A 105 -18.78 -17.17 -9.09
CA GLY A 105 -18.29 -17.91 -7.93
C GLY A 105 -16.78 -17.82 -7.65
N LYS A 106 -16.01 -16.96 -8.34
CA LYS A 106 -14.56 -16.79 -8.09
C LYS A 106 -14.24 -16.50 -6.62
N SER A 107 -14.91 -15.52 -6.04
CA SER A 107 -14.73 -15.15 -4.62
C SER A 107 -15.26 -16.24 -3.66
N THR A 108 -16.28 -17.00 -4.10
CA THR A 108 -16.81 -18.13 -3.35
C THR A 108 -15.78 -19.26 -3.28
N LEU A 109 -15.14 -19.58 -4.40
CA LEU A 109 -14.07 -20.58 -4.46
C LEU A 109 -12.91 -20.22 -3.55
N VAL A 110 -12.47 -18.95 -3.57
CA VAL A 110 -11.43 -18.46 -2.65
C VAL A 110 -11.85 -18.63 -1.19
N LYS A 111 -13.11 -18.33 -0.85
CA LYS A 111 -13.64 -18.53 0.52
C LYS A 111 -13.70 -20.01 0.93
N CYS A 112 -13.96 -20.93 -0.02
CA CYS A 112 -13.85 -22.37 0.22
C CYS A 112 -12.41 -22.76 0.53
N ILE A 113 -11.43 -22.30 -0.26
CA ILE A 113 -9.99 -22.54 -0.01
C ILE A 113 -9.57 -22.05 1.38
N MET A 114 -10.13 -20.92 1.83
CA MET A 114 -9.87 -20.36 3.16
C MET A 114 -10.58 -21.11 4.30
N GLY A 115 -11.41 -22.10 4.00
CA GLY A 115 -12.23 -22.78 4.98
C GLY A 115 -13.38 -21.93 5.57
N LYS A 116 -13.70 -20.77 4.95
CA LYS A 116 -14.81 -19.91 5.39
C LYS A 116 -16.18 -20.40 4.92
N LEU A 117 -16.20 -21.22 3.90
CA LEU A 117 -17.41 -21.86 3.36
C LEU A 117 -17.16 -23.34 3.23
N GLN A 118 -18.17 -24.13 3.60
CA GLN A 118 -18.15 -25.58 3.37
C GLN A 118 -18.45 -25.84 1.90
N ASN A 119 -17.73 -26.77 1.31
CA ASN A 119 -17.89 -27.21 -0.07
C ASN A 119 -18.22 -28.71 -0.10
N GLU A 120 -18.83 -29.15 -1.19
CA GLU A 120 -18.89 -30.56 -1.57
C GLU A 120 -17.60 -30.96 -2.27
N GLY A 121 -17.31 -32.28 -2.34
CA GLY A 121 -16.05 -32.78 -2.89
C GLY A 121 -14.89 -32.64 -1.92
N LYS A 122 -13.68 -32.86 -2.41
CA LYS A 122 -12.46 -32.90 -1.61
C LYS A 122 -11.62 -31.68 -1.84
N LEU A 123 -11.44 -30.86 -0.80
CA LEU A 123 -10.52 -29.72 -0.78
C LEU A 123 -9.55 -29.90 0.39
N GLU A 124 -8.27 -29.97 0.08
CA GLU A 124 -7.23 -30.19 1.08
C GLU A 124 -6.16 -29.10 0.96
N LEU A 125 -5.75 -28.60 2.13
CA LEU A 125 -4.56 -27.75 2.27
C LEU A 125 -3.35 -28.61 2.56
N GLY A 126 -2.26 -28.35 1.91
CA GLY A 126 -1.01 -29.03 2.12
C GLY A 126 -0.38 -28.77 3.50
N HIS A 127 0.66 -29.53 3.81
CA HIS A 127 1.38 -29.39 5.07
C HIS A 127 2.04 -28.00 5.19
N ASN A 128 1.99 -27.40 6.38
CA ASN A 128 2.57 -26.09 6.72
C ASN A 128 2.08 -24.93 5.82
N VAL A 129 0.89 -25.02 5.25
CA VAL A 129 0.31 -23.90 4.49
C VAL A 129 -0.26 -22.88 5.46
N GLN A 130 0.22 -21.63 5.34
CA GLN A 130 -0.36 -20.47 6.00
C GLN A 130 -1.06 -19.60 4.95
N ILE A 131 -2.34 -19.35 5.14
CA ILE A 131 -3.14 -18.57 4.19
C ILE A 131 -3.14 -17.11 4.62
N GLY A 132 -2.66 -16.22 3.76
CA GLY A 132 -2.89 -14.80 3.84
C GLY A 132 -3.97 -14.39 2.86
N TYR A 133 -4.95 -13.63 3.30
CA TYR A 133 -6.04 -13.15 2.46
C TYR A 133 -6.09 -11.63 2.39
N PHE A 134 -5.98 -11.12 1.17
CA PHE A 134 -6.15 -9.70 0.89
C PHE A 134 -7.51 -9.47 0.22
N ALA A 135 -8.47 -8.95 0.98
CA ALA A 135 -9.84 -8.74 0.51
C ALA A 135 -9.95 -7.50 -0.39
N GLN A 136 -10.89 -7.52 -1.32
CA GLN A 136 -11.23 -6.37 -2.15
C GLN A 136 -11.76 -5.18 -1.32
N ASN A 137 -12.52 -5.46 -0.26
CA ASN A 137 -12.98 -4.47 0.71
C ASN A 137 -12.41 -4.82 2.10
N GLN A 138 -11.30 -4.19 2.45
CA GLN A 138 -10.62 -4.43 3.73
C GLN A 138 -11.25 -3.67 4.89
N ALA A 139 -11.98 -2.58 4.63
CA ALA A 139 -12.58 -1.77 5.68
C ALA A 139 -13.54 -2.56 6.57
N SER A 140 -14.22 -3.58 6.02
CA SER A 140 -15.11 -4.45 6.77
C SER A 140 -14.40 -5.46 7.70
N LEU A 141 -13.08 -5.57 7.61
CA LEU A 141 -12.28 -6.46 8.46
C LEU A 141 -11.76 -5.75 9.71
N PHE A 142 -11.87 -4.43 9.77
CA PHE A 142 -11.42 -3.64 10.91
C PHE A 142 -12.57 -3.40 11.88
N ASP A 143 -12.24 -3.50 13.16
CA ASP A 143 -13.13 -3.06 14.21
C ASP A 143 -13.06 -1.52 14.31
N GLY A 144 -14.17 -0.84 14.07
CA GLY A 144 -14.25 0.62 14.09
C GLY A 144 -14.02 1.25 15.47
N GLU A 145 -14.09 0.45 16.53
CA GLU A 145 -13.84 0.90 17.92
C GLU A 145 -12.33 0.93 18.25
N LEU A 146 -11.50 0.21 17.48
CA LEU A 146 -10.05 0.17 17.68
C LEU A 146 -9.32 1.27 16.92
N THR A 147 -8.29 1.84 17.54
CA THR A 147 -7.38 2.73 16.84
C THR A 147 -6.51 1.95 15.84
N VAL A 148 -5.97 2.63 14.83
CA VAL A 148 -5.06 2.02 13.85
C VAL A 148 -3.85 1.37 14.54
N PHE A 149 -3.31 2.05 15.56
CA PHE A 149 -2.22 1.51 16.37
C PHE A 149 -2.61 0.20 17.07
N GLN A 150 -3.76 0.16 17.74
CA GLN A 150 -4.25 -1.05 18.43
C GLN A 150 -4.45 -2.20 17.47
N THR A 151 -5.06 -1.94 16.31
CA THR A 151 -5.28 -2.97 15.28
C THR A 151 -3.97 -3.62 14.82
N ILE A 152 -2.90 -2.84 14.69
CA ILE A 152 -1.60 -3.38 14.30
C ILE A 152 -0.91 -4.05 15.49
N ASP A 153 -0.98 -3.48 16.70
CA ASP A 153 -0.32 -4.03 17.90
C ASP A 153 -0.87 -5.42 18.27
N ASP A 154 -2.17 -5.66 18.08
CA ASP A 154 -2.83 -6.94 18.36
C ASP A 154 -2.30 -8.08 17.48
N VAL A 155 -1.88 -7.78 16.25
CA VAL A 155 -1.35 -8.79 15.31
C VAL A 155 0.17 -8.80 15.24
N ALA A 156 0.83 -7.74 15.71
CA ALA A 156 2.28 -7.59 15.63
C ALA A 156 3.00 -8.52 16.60
N LYS A 157 4.03 -9.22 16.11
CA LYS A 157 4.86 -10.12 16.90
C LYS A 157 6.35 -9.76 16.77
N GLY A 158 7.09 -9.93 17.86
CA GLY A 158 8.55 -9.75 17.87
C GLY A 158 8.99 -8.32 17.55
N GLU A 159 10.01 -8.17 16.72
CA GLU A 159 10.60 -6.85 16.39
C GLU A 159 9.65 -5.90 15.66
N ILE A 160 8.62 -6.42 14.98
CA ILE A 160 7.64 -5.60 14.26
C ILE A 160 6.87 -4.71 15.24
N ARG A 161 6.57 -5.23 16.45
CA ARG A 161 5.86 -4.48 17.48
C ARG A 161 6.58 -3.20 17.89
N ASN A 162 7.91 -3.23 17.93
CA ASN A 162 8.73 -2.06 18.27
C ASN A 162 8.77 -1.01 17.15
N LYS A 163 8.41 -1.41 15.93
CA LYS A 163 8.45 -0.55 14.73
C LYS A 163 7.07 -0.10 14.26
N ILE A 164 6.03 -0.31 15.06
CA ILE A 164 4.64 0.07 14.65
C ILE A 164 4.55 1.56 14.37
N ARG A 165 5.22 2.40 15.16
CA ARG A 165 5.20 3.86 14.94
C ARG A 165 5.88 4.25 13.63
N ASP A 166 7.00 3.62 13.30
CA ASP A 166 7.70 3.85 12.02
C ASP A 166 6.87 3.36 10.81
N LEU A 167 5.96 2.39 11.04
CA LEU A 167 5.03 1.88 10.04
C LEU A 167 3.87 2.84 9.76
N LEU A 168 3.51 3.63 10.77
CA LEU A 168 2.36 4.53 10.72
C LEU A 168 2.73 5.94 10.24
N GLY A 169 4.03 6.28 10.19
CA GLY A 169 4.57 7.57 9.77
C GLY A 169 4.82 8.51 10.93
#